data_753f9e8a356fb15b057ec656a9ba2511
#
_entry.id   753f9e8a356fb15b057ec656a9ba2511
#
_cell.length_a   1.000
_cell.length_b   1.000
_cell.length_c   1.000
_cell.angle_alpha   90.00
_cell.angle_beta   90.00
_cell.angle_gamma   90.00
#
_symmetry.space_group_name_H-M   'P 1'
#
loop_
_entity.id
_entity.type
_entity.pdbx_description
1 polymer ?
#
loop_
_entity_poly.entity_id
_entity_poly.type
_entity_poly.pdbx_seq_one_letter_code
_entity_poly.pdbx_strand_id
1 'polypeptide(L)'
;MSRSMGVRALFLLAAFSAAACGGDRRAPKVDTSAGKVGIIDSAPATVATSVAAMLTDENVFALLDTAYSAIIATDQLAQRKTNGTVNQFAATAVSENAVTRSGIKATADRLNIAPVLPDRDVIRDQPATMRDLQAKSGADFTRAYLDRVIQTRKDLMDEIDDALENGGVRQESVRKFLSEVRLRLDAERRSAEDLRSKEG
;
A
#
# COMPACT_ATOMS: atom_id res chain seq x y z
N MET A 1 1.30 28.99 44.31
CA MET A 1 2.58 29.46 43.72
C MET A 1 2.66 28.91 42.32
N SER A 2 2.44 29.80 41.37
CA SER A 2 2.34 29.52 39.92
C SER A 2 3.74 29.57 39.29
N ARG A 3 4.11 28.64 38.41
CA ARG A 3 5.21 28.82 37.46
C ARG A 3 4.79 28.29 36.08
N SER A 4 4.37 29.21 35.26
CA SER A 4 4.23 29.15 33.83
C SER A 4 5.61 29.02 33.20
N MET A 5 5.85 27.97 32.35
CA MET A 5 7.00 27.85 31.44
C MET A 5 6.48 27.86 30.00
N GLY A 6 6.61 29.04 29.38
CA GLY A 6 6.31 29.23 27.96
C GLY A 6 7.42 28.61 27.10
N VAL A 7 7.06 27.76 26.14
CA VAL A 7 7.95 27.25 25.10
C VAL A 7 7.72 28.10 23.85
N ARG A 8 8.74 28.88 23.47
CA ARG A 8 8.77 29.66 22.22
C ARG A 8 9.10 28.71 21.06
N ALA A 9 8.17 28.58 20.15
CA ALA A 9 8.38 27.89 18.89
C ALA A 9 9.15 28.82 17.92
N LEU A 10 10.31 28.39 17.47
CA LEU A 10 11.14 29.06 16.46
C LEU A 10 10.75 28.53 15.07
N PHE A 11 10.09 29.35 14.25
CA PHE A 11 9.81 29.06 12.85
C PHE A 11 11.05 29.39 12.00
N LEU A 12 11.64 28.40 11.37
CA LEU A 12 12.65 28.55 10.32
C LEU A 12 11.96 28.46 8.97
N LEU A 13 11.83 29.58 8.27
CA LEU A 13 11.45 29.66 6.86
C LEU A 13 12.67 29.31 6.01
N ALA A 14 12.60 28.23 5.25
CA ALA A 14 13.54 27.92 4.18
C ALA A 14 12.95 28.37 2.84
N ALA A 15 13.54 29.39 2.22
CA ALA A 15 13.21 29.85 0.88
C ALA A 15 13.90 28.93 -0.16
N PHE A 16 13.13 28.30 -1.04
CA PHE A 16 13.65 27.57 -2.20
C PHE A 16 13.61 28.47 -3.44
N SER A 17 14.78 28.78 -3.95
CA SER A 17 14.98 29.51 -5.22
C SER A 17 14.81 28.52 -6.40
N ALA A 18 13.89 28.84 -7.32
CA ALA A 18 13.74 28.15 -8.58
C ALA A 18 14.76 28.66 -9.61
N ALA A 19 15.65 27.79 -10.09
CA ALA A 19 16.48 28.04 -11.24
C ALA A 19 15.82 27.48 -12.50
N ALA A 20 15.40 28.36 -13.42
CA ALA A 20 14.91 28.02 -14.75
C ALA A 20 16.12 27.87 -15.69
N CYS A 21 16.33 26.69 -16.26
CA CYS A 21 17.21 26.48 -17.41
C CYS A 21 16.34 26.17 -18.64
N GLY A 22 16.30 27.10 -19.58
CA GLY A 22 15.76 26.93 -20.92
C GLY A 22 16.67 26.03 -21.75
N GLY A 23 16.08 25.04 -22.40
CA GLY A 23 16.73 24.15 -23.38
C GLY A 23 15.98 24.18 -24.69
N ASP A 24 16.62 24.73 -25.74
CA ASP A 24 16.17 24.77 -27.13
C ASP A 24 15.90 23.36 -27.66
N ARG A 25 14.64 23.08 -28.06
CA ARG A 25 14.30 21.87 -28.80
C ARG A 25 14.26 22.17 -30.29
N ARG A 26 15.35 21.85 -31.02
CA ARG A 26 15.33 21.71 -32.47
C ARG A 26 14.50 20.50 -32.85
N ALA A 27 13.44 20.70 -33.63
CA ALA A 27 12.64 19.65 -34.24
C ALA A 27 13.47 18.90 -35.32
N PRO A 28 13.39 17.54 -35.38
CA PRO A 28 13.95 16.78 -36.48
C PRO A 28 13.05 16.90 -37.72
N LYS A 29 13.65 17.15 -38.88
CA LYS A 29 13.00 17.09 -40.19
C LYS A 29 12.56 15.67 -40.51
N VAL A 30 11.31 15.53 -40.91
CA VAL A 30 10.76 14.27 -41.44
C VAL A 30 11.14 14.20 -42.93
N ASP A 31 11.98 13.22 -43.31
CA ASP A 31 12.20 12.81 -44.68
C ASP A 31 11.07 11.84 -45.11
N THR A 32 10.30 12.31 -46.08
CA THR A 32 9.25 11.52 -46.75
C THR A 32 9.88 10.74 -47.87
N SER A 33 10.31 9.53 -47.63
CA SER A 33 10.64 8.53 -48.69
C SER A 33 9.55 7.52 -48.81
N ALA A 34 8.81 7.56 -49.92
CA ALA A 34 7.85 6.57 -50.31
C ALA A 34 8.51 5.21 -50.56
N GLY A 35 8.20 4.23 -49.71
CA GLY A 35 8.65 2.85 -49.81
C GLY A 35 7.53 1.87 -49.57
N LYS A 36 7.10 1.21 -50.66
CA LYS A 36 6.36 -0.06 -50.84
C LYS A 36 5.64 -0.64 -49.60
N VAL A 37 4.32 -0.71 -49.76
CA VAL A 37 3.40 -1.52 -48.93
C VAL A 37 3.82 -3.00 -48.99
N GLY A 38 4.47 -3.46 -47.97
CA GLY A 38 4.61 -4.88 -47.64
C GLY A 38 3.43 -5.27 -46.75
N ILE A 39 2.62 -6.22 -47.19
CA ILE A 39 1.59 -6.86 -46.36
C ILE A 39 2.32 -7.59 -45.27
N ILE A 40 2.30 -7.01 -44.05
CA ILE A 40 2.77 -7.68 -42.87
C ILE A 40 1.61 -8.54 -42.36
N ASP A 41 1.77 -9.85 -42.56
CA ASP A 41 0.94 -10.90 -41.97
C ASP A 41 0.82 -10.60 -40.46
N SER A 42 -0.37 -10.21 -40.02
CA SER A 42 -0.66 -9.96 -38.63
C SER A 42 -0.69 -11.30 -37.91
N ALA A 43 0.46 -11.72 -37.38
CA ALA A 43 0.47 -12.77 -36.39
C ALA A 43 -0.47 -12.35 -35.23
N PRO A 44 -1.36 -13.24 -34.76
CA PRO A 44 -2.24 -12.90 -33.64
C PRO A 44 -1.35 -12.53 -32.45
N ALA A 45 -1.53 -11.32 -31.92
CA ALA A 45 -0.91 -10.92 -30.67
C ALA A 45 -1.35 -11.96 -29.62
N THR A 46 -0.43 -12.83 -29.26
CA THR A 46 -0.59 -13.71 -28.10
C THR A 46 -0.75 -12.77 -26.92
N VAL A 47 -1.98 -12.66 -26.42
CA VAL A 47 -2.26 -12.02 -25.13
C VAL A 47 -1.50 -12.91 -24.13
N ALA A 48 -0.28 -12.53 -23.80
CA ALA A 48 0.42 -13.10 -22.67
C ALA A 48 -0.42 -12.76 -21.44
N THR A 49 -1.26 -13.71 -21.03
CA THR A 49 -1.83 -13.71 -19.69
C THR A 49 -0.62 -13.67 -18.78
N SER A 50 -0.32 -12.53 -18.17
CA SER A 50 0.74 -12.43 -17.20
C SER A 50 0.35 -13.35 -16.05
N VAL A 51 0.93 -14.55 -16.04
CA VAL A 51 0.91 -15.38 -14.83
C VAL A 51 1.54 -14.49 -13.76
N ALA A 52 0.74 -14.11 -12.76
CA ALA A 52 1.23 -13.28 -11.68
C ALA A 52 2.51 -13.94 -11.13
N ALA A 53 3.64 -13.24 -11.28
CA ALA A 53 4.92 -13.83 -10.90
C ALA A 53 4.87 -14.21 -9.41
N MET A 54 5.35 -15.40 -9.05
CA MET A 54 5.39 -15.87 -7.66
C MET A 54 6.10 -14.84 -6.78
N LEU A 55 5.56 -14.60 -5.58
CA LEU A 55 6.20 -13.73 -4.60
C LEU A 55 7.43 -14.43 -4.03
N THR A 56 8.59 -13.79 -4.14
CA THR A 56 9.86 -14.24 -3.55
C THR A 56 10.05 -13.65 -2.15
N ASP A 57 11.09 -14.06 -1.43
CA ASP A 57 11.46 -13.48 -0.14
C ASP A 57 11.61 -11.95 -0.23
N GLU A 58 12.19 -11.43 -1.33
CA GLU A 58 12.40 -10.00 -1.56
C GLU A 58 11.08 -9.27 -1.88
N ASN A 59 10.23 -9.89 -2.70
CA ASN A 59 8.97 -9.27 -3.11
C ASN A 59 7.98 -9.15 -1.96
N VAL A 60 7.89 -10.17 -1.10
CA VAL A 60 6.91 -10.18 -0.02
C VAL A 60 7.16 -9.11 1.03
N PHE A 61 8.43 -8.80 1.35
CA PHE A 61 8.75 -7.71 2.28
C PHE A 61 8.39 -6.34 1.72
N ALA A 62 8.66 -6.10 0.43
CA ALA A 62 8.29 -4.84 -0.24
C ALA A 62 6.77 -4.69 -0.36
N LEU A 63 6.06 -5.78 -0.71
CA LEU A 63 4.60 -5.83 -0.75
C LEU A 63 4.01 -5.44 0.60
N LEU A 64 4.44 -6.11 1.67
CA LEU A 64 3.94 -5.87 3.02
C LEU A 64 4.25 -4.46 3.52
N ASP A 65 5.48 -3.94 3.34
CA ASP A 65 5.82 -2.57 3.77
C ASP A 65 4.93 -1.53 3.09
N THR A 66 4.70 -1.69 1.78
CA THR A 66 3.85 -0.79 0.99
C THR A 66 2.39 -0.89 1.41
N ALA A 67 1.87 -2.11 1.57
CA ALA A 67 0.49 -2.36 1.98
C ALA A 67 0.22 -1.82 3.40
N TYR A 68 1.10 -2.08 4.37
CA TYR A 68 0.97 -1.55 5.72
C TYR A 68 1.09 -0.03 5.78
N SER A 69 1.87 0.60 4.89
CA SER A 69 1.89 2.06 4.74
C SER A 69 0.52 2.61 4.34
N ALA A 70 -0.15 1.97 3.37
CA ALA A 70 -1.47 2.36 2.90
C ALA A 70 -2.56 2.07 3.94
N ILE A 71 -2.47 0.94 4.65
CA ILE A 71 -3.34 0.58 5.77
C ILE A 71 -3.29 1.67 6.86
N ILE A 72 -2.10 2.04 7.31
CA ILE A 72 -1.91 3.09 8.33
C ILE A 72 -2.52 4.42 7.87
N ALA A 73 -2.31 4.81 6.61
CA ALA A 73 -2.88 6.04 6.06
C ALA A 73 -4.42 6.00 6.03
N THR A 74 -5.01 4.84 5.71
CA THR A 74 -6.46 4.62 5.72
C THR A 74 -7.02 4.70 7.15
N ASP A 75 -6.37 4.06 8.11
CA ASP A 75 -6.77 4.07 9.52
C ASP A 75 -6.64 5.48 10.13
N GLN A 76 -5.59 6.24 9.79
CA GLN A 76 -5.44 7.65 10.15
C GLN A 76 -6.54 8.54 9.56
N LEU A 77 -7.00 8.26 8.34
CA LEU A 77 -8.15 8.96 7.77
C LEU A 77 -9.42 8.66 8.57
N ALA A 78 -9.62 7.40 8.96
CA ALA A 78 -10.76 6.99 9.77
C ALA A 78 -10.75 7.65 11.16
N GLN A 79 -9.60 7.74 11.83
CA GLN A 79 -9.47 8.49 13.09
C GLN A 79 -9.97 9.93 12.98
N ARG A 80 -9.75 10.59 11.84
CA ARG A 80 -10.19 11.98 11.63
C ARG A 80 -11.67 12.11 11.25
N LYS A 81 -12.26 11.05 10.67
CA LYS A 81 -13.62 11.11 10.09
C LYS A 81 -14.68 10.35 10.87
N THR A 82 -14.29 9.53 11.85
CA THR A 82 -15.22 8.74 12.67
C THR A 82 -15.15 9.12 14.14
N ASN A 83 -16.07 8.58 14.93
CA ASN A 83 -16.12 8.71 16.38
C ASN A 83 -16.46 7.35 17.03
N GLY A 84 -16.55 7.31 18.36
CA GLY A 84 -16.96 6.12 19.11
C GLY A 84 -16.05 4.92 18.88
N THR A 85 -16.66 3.74 18.75
CA THR A 85 -15.96 2.45 18.67
C THR A 85 -15.12 2.33 17.39
N VAL A 86 -15.59 2.84 16.26
CA VAL A 86 -14.85 2.80 14.99
C VAL A 86 -13.61 3.69 15.04
N ASN A 87 -13.70 4.87 15.68
CA ASN A 87 -12.53 5.72 15.91
C ASN A 87 -11.49 5.02 16.79
N GLN A 88 -11.93 4.38 17.88
CA GLN A 88 -11.04 3.61 18.78
C GLN A 88 -10.37 2.45 18.05
N PHE A 89 -11.13 1.70 17.24
CA PHE A 89 -10.59 0.65 16.39
C PHE A 89 -9.51 1.20 15.45
N ALA A 90 -9.79 2.28 14.74
CA ALA A 90 -8.82 2.90 13.83
C ALA A 90 -7.57 3.40 14.57
N ALA A 91 -7.71 3.96 15.77
CA ALA A 91 -6.59 4.42 16.59
C ALA A 91 -5.68 3.26 17.03
N THR A 92 -6.27 2.15 17.47
CA THR A 92 -5.56 0.92 17.81
C THR A 92 -4.85 0.34 16.59
N ALA A 93 -5.56 0.24 15.44
CA ALA A 93 -5.01 -0.26 14.19
C ALA A 93 -3.81 0.57 13.70
N VAL A 94 -3.85 1.90 13.79
CA VAL A 94 -2.67 2.75 13.45
C VAL A 94 -1.45 2.36 14.26
N SER A 95 -1.61 2.17 15.58
CA SER A 95 -0.49 1.84 16.48
C SER A 95 0.05 0.44 16.20
N GLU A 96 -0.82 -0.57 16.11
CA GLU A 96 -0.44 -1.96 15.91
C GLU A 96 0.18 -2.19 14.51
N ASN A 97 -0.38 -1.56 13.48
CA ASN A 97 0.13 -1.65 12.11
C ASN A 97 1.48 -0.93 11.96
N ALA A 98 1.72 0.16 12.69
CA ALA A 98 3.04 0.81 12.72
C ALA A 98 4.11 -0.11 13.35
N VAL A 99 3.78 -0.83 14.42
CA VAL A 99 4.66 -1.83 15.03
C VAL A 99 4.93 -2.98 14.07
N THR A 100 3.89 -3.51 13.41
CA THR A 100 4.03 -4.59 12.42
C THR A 100 4.91 -4.14 11.26
N ARG A 101 4.68 -2.95 10.72
CA ARG A 101 5.51 -2.38 9.64
C ARG A 101 6.97 -2.21 10.04
N SER A 102 7.24 -1.78 11.25
CA SER A 102 8.61 -1.71 11.78
C SER A 102 9.23 -3.11 11.89
N GLY A 103 8.45 -4.11 12.30
CA GLY A 103 8.87 -5.52 12.34
C GLY A 103 9.18 -6.09 10.96
N ILE A 104 8.42 -5.72 9.91
CA ILE A 104 8.69 -6.08 8.50
C ILE A 104 10.09 -5.61 8.11
N LYS A 105 10.40 -4.33 8.31
CA LYS A 105 11.70 -3.74 7.98
C LYS A 105 12.84 -4.39 8.78
N ALA A 106 12.70 -4.48 10.11
CA ALA A 106 13.71 -5.09 10.97
C ALA A 106 13.97 -6.56 10.62
N THR A 107 12.95 -7.30 10.14
CA THR A 107 13.13 -8.69 9.75
C THR A 107 13.86 -8.80 8.41
N ALA A 108 13.52 -7.96 7.41
CA ALA A 108 14.24 -7.90 6.15
C ALA A 108 15.73 -7.57 6.37
N ASP A 109 16.03 -6.56 7.19
CA ASP A 109 17.41 -6.15 7.55
C ASP A 109 18.16 -7.28 8.21
N ARG A 110 17.57 -7.95 9.23
CA ARG A 110 18.18 -9.06 9.95
C ARG A 110 18.49 -10.26 9.05
N LEU A 111 17.63 -10.51 8.06
CA LEU A 111 17.79 -11.60 7.10
C LEU A 111 18.65 -11.21 5.89
N ASN A 112 19.13 -9.96 5.86
CA ASN A 112 19.90 -9.39 4.75
C ASN A 112 19.17 -9.49 3.40
N ILE A 113 17.83 -9.27 3.42
CA ILE A 113 16.96 -9.27 2.26
C ILE A 113 16.78 -7.83 1.78
N ALA A 114 17.11 -7.57 0.51
CA ALA A 114 16.85 -6.30 -0.17
C ALA A 114 15.45 -6.32 -0.79
N PRO A 115 14.44 -5.58 -0.25
CA PRO A 115 13.08 -5.67 -0.75
C PRO A 115 12.94 -5.13 -2.19
N VAL A 116 12.23 -5.88 -3.06
CA VAL A 116 11.93 -5.52 -4.45
C VAL A 116 10.42 -5.47 -4.65
N LEU A 117 9.90 -4.30 -5.02
CA LEU A 117 8.45 -4.10 -5.15
C LEU A 117 7.88 -4.91 -6.32
N PRO A 118 6.89 -5.80 -6.06
CA PRO A 118 6.20 -6.52 -7.11
C PRO A 118 5.09 -5.67 -7.73
N ASP A 119 4.70 -5.98 -8.97
CA ASP A 119 3.46 -5.43 -9.57
C ASP A 119 2.26 -6.26 -9.10
N ARG A 120 1.50 -5.74 -8.15
CA ARG A 120 0.32 -6.36 -7.54
C ARG A 120 -0.83 -5.37 -7.39
N ASP A 121 -2.05 -5.83 -7.68
CA ASP A 121 -3.26 -5.01 -7.60
C ASP A 121 -3.49 -4.46 -6.19
N VAL A 122 -3.21 -5.28 -5.17
CA VAL A 122 -3.37 -4.91 -3.75
C VAL A 122 -2.60 -3.65 -3.36
N ILE A 123 -1.53 -3.30 -4.06
CA ILE A 123 -0.77 -2.06 -3.85
C ILE A 123 -1.03 -1.00 -4.92
N ARG A 124 -1.28 -1.40 -6.17
CA ARG A 124 -1.52 -0.49 -7.28
C ARG A 124 -2.79 0.34 -7.12
N ASP A 125 -3.85 -0.26 -6.58
CA ASP A 125 -5.18 0.35 -6.49
C ASP A 125 -5.36 1.25 -5.25
N GLN A 126 -4.37 1.30 -4.36
CA GLN A 126 -4.44 2.07 -3.11
C GLN A 126 -4.74 3.57 -3.31
N PRO A 127 -4.12 4.29 -4.28
CA PRO A 127 -4.39 5.72 -4.46
C PRO A 127 -5.83 6.02 -4.88
N ALA A 128 -6.44 5.17 -5.72
CA ALA A 128 -7.83 5.31 -6.15
C ALA A 128 -8.77 5.09 -4.95
N THR A 129 -8.56 4.01 -4.21
CA THR A 129 -9.33 3.68 -3.01
C THR A 129 -9.27 4.78 -1.95
N MET A 130 -8.10 5.38 -1.73
CA MET A 130 -7.95 6.47 -0.77
C MET A 130 -8.77 7.70 -1.19
N ARG A 131 -8.78 8.06 -2.48
CA ARG A 131 -9.60 9.16 -2.99
C ARG A 131 -11.09 8.89 -2.79
N ASP A 132 -11.54 7.66 -3.07
CA ASP A 132 -12.95 7.27 -2.91
C ASP A 132 -13.39 7.36 -1.43
N LEU A 133 -12.56 6.93 -0.50
CA LEU A 133 -12.82 7.08 0.93
C LEU A 133 -12.82 8.55 1.37
N GLN A 134 -11.91 9.37 0.86
CA GLN A 134 -11.84 10.79 1.18
C GLN A 134 -13.10 11.55 0.77
N ALA A 135 -13.74 11.16 -0.32
CA ALA A 135 -14.96 11.77 -0.84
C ALA A 135 -16.22 11.46 0.02
N LYS A 136 -16.17 10.41 0.84
CA LYS A 136 -17.31 10.01 1.70
C LYS A 136 -17.28 10.71 3.06
N SER A 137 -18.45 10.72 3.76
CA SER A 137 -18.59 11.29 5.10
C SER A 137 -19.67 10.54 5.90
N GLY A 138 -19.70 10.76 7.23
CA GLY A 138 -20.69 10.17 8.13
C GLY A 138 -20.78 8.66 8.04
N ALA A 139 -22.00 8.12 8.07
CA ALA A 139 -22.26 6.69 8.03
C ALA A 139 -21.74 6.00 6.74
N ASP A 140 -21.78 6.72 5.60
CA ASP A 140 -21.27 6.17 4.33
C ASP A 140 -19.75 6.02 4.35
N PHE A 141 -19.04 6.94 4.99
CA PHE A 141 -17.60 6.80 5.22
C PHE A 141 -17.32 5.62 6.16
N THR A 142 -18.04 5.53 7.29
CA THR A 142 -17.82 4.48 8.28
C THR A 142 -17.99 3.09 7.67
N ARG A 143 -19.08 2.87 6.92
CA ARG A 143 -19.33 1.61 6.23
C ARG A 143 -18.23 1.30 5.20
N ALA A 144 -17.91 2.26 4.34
CA ALA A 144 -16.92 2.07 3.30
C ALA A 144 -15.50 1.83 3.88
N TYR A 145 -15.16 2.47 5.01
CA TYR A 145 -13.92 2.22 5.72
C TYR A 145 -13.85 0.78 6.23
N LEU A 146 -14.89 0.31 6.95
CA LEU A 146 -14.90 -1.05 7.49
C LEU A 146 -14.89 -2.11 6.38
N ASP A 147 -15.67 -1.91 5.31
CA ASP A 147 -15.65 -2.77 4.12
C ASP A 147 -14.25 -2.82 3.50
N ARG A 148 -13.56 -1.67 3.44
CA ARG A 148 -12.18 -1.62 2.92
C ARG A 148 -11.18 -2.32 3.85
N VAL A 149 -11.32 -2.16 5.17
CA VAL A 149 -10.49 -2.88 6.14
C VAL A 149 -10.62 -4.39 5.91
N ILE A 150 -11.85 -4.91 5.86
CA ILE A 150 -12.13 -6.33 5.65
C ILE A 150 -11.50 -6.82 4.34
N GLN A 151 -11.74 -6.10 3.24
CA GLN A 151 -11.24 -6.51 1.92
C GLN A 151 -9.71 -6.49 1.86
N THR A 152 -9.08 -5.40 2.32
CA THR A 152 -7.61 -5.29 2.26
C THR A 152 -6.92 -6.38 3.07
N ARG A 153 -7.45 -6.73 4.27
CA ARG A 153 -6.86 -7.81 5.09
C ARG A 153 -7.02 -9.16 4.40
N LYS A 154 -8.18 -9.40 3.77
CA LYS A 154 -8.41 -10.61 2.99
C LYS A 154 -7.42 -10.70 1.81
N ASP A 155 -7.32 -9.66 0.99
CA ASP A 155 -6.42 -9.65 -0.16
C ASP A 155 -4.97 -9.90 0.24
N LEU A 156 -4.52 -9.31 1.36
CA LEU A 156 -3.16 -9.55 1.86
C LEU A 156 -2.97 -10.96 2.42
N MET A 157 -3.98 -11.55 3.04
CA MET A 157 -3.90 -12.95 3.48
C MET A 157 -3.82 -13.88 2.28
N ASP A 158 -4.59 -13.63 1.22
CA ASP A 158 -4.56 -14.41 -0.02
C ASP A 158 -3.16 -14.32 -0.68
N GLU A 159 -2.53 -13.13 -0.71
CA GLU A 159 -1.14 -12.95 -1.21
C GLU A 159 -0.11 -13.70 -0.33
N ILE A 160 -0.28 -13.70 0.99
CA ILE A 160 0.60 -14.45 1.90
C ILE A 160 0.42 -15.95 1.72
N ASP A 161 -0.81 -16.44 1.60
CA ASP A 161 -1.10 -17.85 1.40
C ASP A 161 -0.52 -18.33 0.06
N ASP A 162 -0.70 -17.56 -1.03
CA ASP A 162 -0.07 -17.82 -2.33
C ASP A 162 1.46 -17.92 -2.22
N ALA A 163 2.09 -16.98 -1.51
CA ALA A 163 3.55 -16.97 -1.30
C ALA A 163 4.04 -18.20 -0.51
N LEU A 164 3.26 -18.66 0.47
CA LEU A 164 3.60 -19.81 1.30
C LEU A 164 3.38 -21.16 0.58
N GLU A 165 2.33 -21.26 -0.24
CA GLU A 165 1.92 -22.50 -0.91
C GLU A 165 2.72 -22.75 -2.18
N ASN A 166 2.96 -21.73 -3.00
CA ASN A 166 3.56 -21.87 -4.33
C ASN A 166 5.10 -21.87 -4.34
N GLY A 167 5.74 -21.91 -3.17
CA GLY A 167 7.19 -22.11 -3.02
C GLY A 167 8.07 -20.93 -3.44
N GLY A 168 7.50 -19.75 -3.62
CA GLY A 168 8.24 -18.52 -3.90
C GLY A 168 9.05 -18.03 -2.70
N VAL A 169 8.49 -18.19 -1.50
CA VAL A 169 9.18 -17.92 -0.23
C VAL A 169 9.92 -19.17 0.24
N ARG A 170 11.25 -19.08 0.30
CA ARG A 170 12.14 -20.23 0.54
C ARG A 170 12.72 -20.26 1.94
N GLN A 171 12.96 -19.09 2.56
CA GLN A 171 13.56 -19.04 3.89
C GLN A 171 12.52 -19.39 4.96
N GLU A 172 12.82 -20.35 5.83
CA GLU A 172 11.92 -20.77 6.92
C GLU A 172 11.59 -19.63 7.88
N SER A 173 12.56 -18.76 8.15
CA SER A 173 12.35 -17.56 8.98
C SER A 173 11.36 -16.57 8.36
N VAL A 174 11.33 -16.44 7.02
CA VAL A 174 10.34 -15.63 6.30
C VAL A 174 8.97 -16.29 6.37
N ARG A 175 8.89 -17.59 6.13
CA ARG A 175 7.63 -18.36 6.22
C ARG A 175 6.99 -18.22 7.60
N LYS A 176 7.78 -18.38 8.66
CA LYS A 176 7.30 -18.18 10.04
C LYS A 176 6.79 -16.76 10.28
N PHE A 177 7.55 -15.76 9.84
CA PHE A 177 7.15 -14.35 9.96
C PHE A 177 5.84 -14.06 9.22
N LEU A 178 5.67 -14.57 8.00
CA LEU A 178 4.44 -14.43 7.22
C LEU A 178 3.23 -15.07 7.92
N SER A 179 3.41 -16.24 8.51
CA SER A 179 2.35 -16.91 9.28
C SER A 179 1.90 -16.05 10.48
N GLU A 180 2.83 -15.38 11.17
CA GLU A 180 2.51 -14.46 12.27
C GLU A 180 1.78 -13.21 11.77
N VAL A 181 2.20 -12.63 10.64
CA VAL A 181 1.52 -11.48 10.01
C VAL A 181 0.10 -11.85 9.58
N ARG A 182 -0.06 -13.02 8.97
CA ARG A 182 -1.37 -13.54 8.54
C ARG A 182 -2.36 -13.67 9.70
N LEU A 183 -1.93 -14.19 10.85
CA LEU A 183 -2.77 -14.30 12.04
C LEU A 183 -3.24 -12.94 12.56
N ARG A 184 -2.39 -11.91 12.50
CA ARG A 184 -2.75 -10.54 12.88
C ARG A 184 -3.78 -9.95 11.90
N LEU A 185 -3.56 -10.11 10.60
CA LEU A 185 -4.51 -9.66 9.57
C LEU A 185 -5.90 -10.29 9.76
N ASP A 186 -5.96 -11.59 10.09
CA ASP A 186 -7.23 -12.29 10.36
C ASP A 186 -7.93 -11.76 11.62
N ALA A 187 -7.19 -11.47 12.68
CA ALA A 187 -7.74 -10.86 13.89
C ALA A 187 -8.31 -9.46 13.64
N GLU A 188 -7.60 -8.60 12.90
CA GLU A 188 -8.08 -7.27 12.51
C GLU A 188 -9.32 -7.36 11.61
N ARG A 189 -9.32 -8.27 10.64
CA ARG A 189 -10.47 -8.51 9.75
C ARG A 189 -11.72 -8.87 10.54
N ARG A 190 -11.63 -9.84 11.47
CA ARG A 190 -12.75 -10.25 12.31
C ARG A 190 -13.27 -9.10 13.19
N SER A 191 -12.37 -8.29 13.74
CA SER A 191 -12.75 -7.11 14.52
C SER A 191 -13.51 -6.09 13.67
N ALA A 192 -13.09 -5.89 12.43
CA ALA A 192 -13.78 -5.00 11.50
C ALA A 192 -15.15 -5.55 11.07
N GLU A 193 -15.27 -6.87 10.86
CA GLU A 193 -16.54 -7.55 10.56
C GLU A 193 -17.54 -7.39 11.70
N ASP A 194 -17.10 -7.57 12.96
CA ASP A 194 -17.95 -7.36 14.14
C ASP A 194 -18.45 -5.92 14.24
N LEU A 195 -17.58 -4.94 14.02
CA LEU A 195 -17.97 -3.53 13.96
C LEU A 195 -18.94 -3.26 12.80
N ARG A 196 -18.65 -3.81 11.61
CA ARG A 196 -19.48 -3.61 10.41
C ARG A 196 -20.90 -4.15 10.59
N SER A 197 -21.04 -5.27 11.30
CA SER A 197 -22.34 -5.86 11.60
C SER A 197 -23.22 -4.98 12.51
N LYS A 198 -22.59 -4.10 13.32
CA LYS A 198 -23.28 -3.18 14.24
C LYS A 198 -23.65 -1.85 13.59
N GLU A 199 -23.09 -1.54 12.42
CA GLU A 199 -23.35 -0.30 11.66
C GLU A 199 -24.44 -0.49 10.55
N GLY A 200 -25.03 -1.65 10.48
CA GLY A 200 -26.12 -2.03 9.54
C GLY A 200 -27.50 -2.00 10.20
#